data_66d4455804b53bd9c10144171249a9be
#
_entry.id   66d4455804b53bd9c10144171249a9be
#
_cell.length_a   1.000
_cell.length_b   1.000
_cell.length_c   1.000
_cell.angle_alpha   90.00
_cell.angle_beta   90.00
_cell.angle_gamma   90.00
#
_symmetry.space_group_name_H-M   'P 1'
#
loop_
_entity.id
_entity.type
_entity.pdbx_description
1 polymer ?
#
loop_
_entity_poly.entity_id
_entity_poly.type
_entity_poly.pdbx_seq_one_letter_code
_entity_poly.pdbx_strand_id
1 'polypeptide(L)'
;MIRLLIFFFILGCSGTINRTSFVFSQKSHLNLLNDYKSCSGKGIINYSGYFRNRMSFNFKSQRDSTFLQFTDLLGRKTFLMWITPKKITVRDMIDNKHYNFDQIITFFPLLKILKLNDITKIVWGVIPNYSINDPINKNVKLKFNRKKLGIEKRALADIRYEDKVLNQYINIDFKQRKRNNEFVDLKRFWKLLKY
;
A
#
# COMPACT_ATOMS: atom_id res chain seq x y z
N MET A 1 16.52 -16.26 75.79
CA MET A 1 16.82 -15.57 74.57
C MET A 1 16.08 -16.25 73.41
N ILE A 2 14.89 -15.75 73.10
CA ILE A 2 14.02 -16.31 72.05
C ILE A 2 14.23 -15.46 70.85
N ARG A 3 14.84 -16.01 69.79
CA ARG A 3 14.97 -15.35 68.49
C ARG A 3 13.67 -15.56 67.68
N LEU A 4 12.89 -14.49 67.53
CA LEU A 4 11.68 -14.49 66.78
C LEU A 4 12.09 -14.33 65.29
N LEU A 5 11.91 -15.38 64.51
CA LEU A 5 12.10 -15.39 63.04
C LEU A 5 10.80 -14.93 62.40
N ILE A 6 10.78 -13.67 61.92
CA ILE A 6 9.67 -13.12 61.16
C ILE A 6 9.83 -13.58 59.72
N PHE A 7 9.00 -14.52 59.31
CA PHE A 7 8.84 -14.92 57.90
C PHE A 7 7.95 -13.86 57.20
N PHE A 8 8.58 -13.01 56.41
CA PHE A 8 7.83 -12.17 55.45
C PHE A 8 7.35 -13.05 54.30
N PHE A 9 6.06 -13.39 54.29
CA PHE A 9 5.37 -13.94 53.11
C PHE A 9 5.15 -12.79 52.15
N ILE A 10 6.00 -12.69 51.13
CA ILE A 10 5.74 -11.86 49.97
C ILE A 10 4.72 -12.59 49.07
N LEU A 11 3.43 -12.31 49.30
CA LEU A 11 2.37 -12.72 48.40
C LEU A 11 2.54 -11.88 47.09
N GLY A 12 3.32 -12.43 46.16
CA GLY A 12 3.39 -11.90 44.78
C GLY A 12 2.04 -12.11 44.10
N CYS A 13 1.24 -11.05 44.05
CA CYS A 13 0.08 -11.02 43.17
C CYS A 13 0.57 -11.08 41.71
N SER A 14 0.65 -12.29 41.15
CA SER A 14 0.79 -12.49 39.72
C SER A 14 -0.52 -12.13 39.05
N GLY A 15 -0.74 -10.82 38.84
CA GLY A 15 -1.79 -10.32 37.97
C GLY A 15 -1.53 -10.84 36.55
N THR A 16 -2.25 -11.88 36.14
CA THR A 16 -2.35 -12.28 34.76
C THR A 16 -2.93 -11.11 34.00
N ILE A 17 -2.03 -10.30 33.36
CA ILE A 17 -2.43 -9.29 32.40
C ILE A 17 -3.01 -10.07 31.22
N ASN A 18 -4.33 -10.28 31.26
CA ASN A 18 -5.08 -10.63 30.05
C ASN A 18 -4.82 -9.53 29.03
N ARG A 19 -3.80 -9.73 28.20
CA ARG A 19 -3.63 -8.97 26.96
C ARG A 19 -4.82 -9.36 26.08
N THR A 20 -5.97 -8.72 26.31
CA THR A 20 -7.00 -8.63 25.29
C THR A 20 -6.29 -8.03 24.08
N SER A 21 -5.90 -8.90 23.14
CA SER A 21 -5.48 -8.48 21.83
C SER A 21 -6.65 -7.71 21.26
N PHE A 22 -6.61 -6.38 21.36
CA PHE A 22 -7.51 -5.53 20.59
C PHE A 22 -7.28 -5.89 19.14
N VAL A 23 -8.11 -6.80 18.62
CA VAL A 23 -8.22 -7.06 17.18
C VAL A 23 -8.77 -5.77 16.62
N PHE A 24 -7.86 -4.91 16.17
CA PHE A 24 -8.22 -3.70 15.44
C PHE A 24 -8.89 -4.17 14.15
N SER A 25 -10.22 -4.25 14.18
CA SER A 25 -11.01 -4.53 12.99
C SER A 25 -10.65 -3.49 11.94
N GLN A 26 -9.95 -3.94 10.90
CA GLN A 26 -9.68 -3.07 9.76
C GLN A 26 -11.02 -2.74 9.13
N LYS A 27 -11.35 -1.44 9.00
CA LYS A 27 -12.52 -1.04 8.20
C LYS A 27 -12.41 -1.68 6.83
N SER A 28 -13.46 -2.35 6.40
CA SER A 28 -13.49 -2.93 5.06
C SER A 28 -13.42 -1.80 4.01
N HIS A 29 -12.99 -2.10 2.80
CA HIS A 29 -12.98 -1.12 1.72
C HIS A 29 -14.38 -0.53 1.47
N LEU A 30 -15.42 -1.36 1.56
CA LEU A 30 -16.80 -0.93 1.43
C LEU A 30 -17.20 0.09 2.51
N ASN A 31 -16.84 -0.15 3.76
CA ASN A 31 -17.10 0.80 4.84
C ASN A 31 -16.40 2.15 4.61
N LEU A 32 -15.16 2.13 4.08
CA LEU A 32 -14.45 3.37 3.73
C LEU A 32 -15.12 4.11 2.57
N LEU A 33 -15.67 3.40 1.58
CA LEU A 33 -16.41 4.01 0.46
C LEU A 33 -17.75 4.60 0.89
N ASN A 34 -18.35 4.08 1.95
CA ASN A 34 -19.56 4.65 2.55
C ASN A 34 -19.25 5.93 3.34
N ASP A 35 -18.14 5.93 4.08
CA ASP A 35 -17.74 7.05 4.93
C ASP A 35 -17.14 8.23 4.11
N TYR A 36 -16.46 7.94 2.98
CA TYR A 36 -15.72 8.93 2.21
C TYR A 36 -15.97 8.81 0.71
N LYS A 37 -15.97 9.95 0.02
CA LYS A 37 -16.20 10.01 -1.45
C LYS A 37 -14.91 9.80 -2.24
N SER A 38 -13.77 10.23 -1.71
CA SER A 38 -12.47 10.11 -2.37
C SER A 38 -11.32 9.91 -1.40
N CYS A 39 -10.20 9.43 -1.94
CA CYS A 39 -8.94 9.27 -1.24
C CYS A 39 -7.80 9.83 -2.10
N SER A 40 -6.91 10.59 -1.49
CA SER A 40 -5.73 11.14 -2.16
C SER A 40 -4.50 11.01 -1.27
N GLY A 41 -3.33 11.08 -1.88
CA GLY A 41 -2.10 11.01 -1.11
C GLY A 41 -0.87 10.98 -1.99
N LYS A 42 0.27 10.72 -1.32
CA LYS A 42 1.58 10.63 -1.95
C LYS A 42 2.45 9.58 -1.28
N GLY A 43 3.42 9.10 -2.00
CA GLY A 43 4.38 8.13 -1.50
C GLY A 43 5.63 8.08 -2.36
N ILE A 44 6.47 7.10 -2.03
CA ILE A 44 7.73 6.83 -2.71
C ILE A 44 7.73 5.35 -3.04
N ILE A 45 8.18 5.02 -4.24
CA ILE A 45 8.47 3.66 -4.66
C ILE A 45 9.97 3.55 -4.93
N ASN A 46 10.61 2.55 -4.32
CA ASN A 46 12.01 2.24 -4.53
C ASN A 46 12.10 0.86 -5.17
N TYR A 47 12.83 0.78 -6.26
CA TYR A 47 13.20 -0.46 -6.93
C TYR A 47 14.66 -0.78 -6.64
N SER A 48 14.94 -2.05 -6.35
CA SER A 48 16.29 -2.59 -6.25
C SER A 48 16.33 -3.92 -6.99
N GLY A 49 17.41 -4.19 -7.73
CA GLY A 49 17.58 -5.33 -8.60
C GLY A 49 18.24 -4.89 -9.89
N TYR A 50 17.71 -5.33 -11.04
CA TYR A 50 18.25 -4.99 -12.36
C TYR A 50 18.27 -3.47 -12.63
N PHE A 51 17.29 -2.73 -12.08
CA PHE A 51 17.25 -1.27 -12.09
C PHE A 51 17.15 -0.74 -10.67
N ARG A 52 18.12 0.09 -10.26
CA ARG A 52 17.97 0.91 -9.06
C ARG A 52 17.27 2.19 -9.45
N ASN A 53 16.04 2.35 -9.07
CA ASN A 53 15.29 3.56 -9.32
C ASN A 53 14.44 3.94 -8.11
N ARG A 54 14.28 5.23 -7.92
CA ARG A 54 13.42 5.80 -6.91
C ARG A 54 12.50 6.83 -7.57
N MET A 55 11.21 6.66 -7.38
CA MET A 55 10.21 7.60 -7.87
C MET A 55 9.29 8.03 -6.74
N SER A 56 8.86 9.26 -6.76
CA SER A 56 7.72 9.69 -5.97
C SER A 56 6.43 9.46 -6.75
N PHE A 57 5.31 9.27 -6.05
CA PHE A 57 4.01 9.19 -6.68
C PHE A 57 2.97 9.99 -5.91
N ASN A 58 2.02 10.54 -6.65
CA ASN A 58 0.78 11.08 -6.12
C ASN A 58 -0.37 10.22 -6.63
N PHE A 59 -1.39 10.03 -5.81
CA PHE A 59 -2.59 9.32 -6.22
C PHE A 59 -3.86 10.08 -5.87
N LYS A 60 -4.89 9.83 -6.67
CA LYS A 60 -6.28 10.21 -6.42
C LYS A 60 -7.16 9.02 -6.76
N SER A 61 -8.03 8.66 -5.83
CA SER A 61 -8.91 7.51 -5.97
C SER A 61 -10.33 7.89 -5.58
N GLN A 62 -11.29 7.37 -6.32
CA GLN A 62 -12.70 7.59 -6.11
C GLN A 62 -13.46 6.34 -6.50
N ARG A 63 -14.29 5.83 -5.59
CA ARG A 63 -14.95 4.54 -5.74
C ARG A 63 -13.91 3.44 -6.03
N ASP A 64 -14.00 2.81 -7.19
CA ASP A 64 -13.15 1.71 -7.67
C ASP A 64 -12.07 2.13 -8.66
N SER A 65 -11.96 3.42 -8.92
CA SER A 65 -10.99 3.99 -9.87
C SER A 65 -9.86 4.71 -9.15
N THR A 66 -8.64 4.51 -9.63
CA THR A 66 -7.44 5.14 -9.07
C THR A 66 -6.58 5.72 -10.19
N PHE A 67 -6.18 6.97 -10.02
CA PHE A 67 -5.19 7.64 -10.84
C PHE A 67 -3.90 7.79 -10.05
N LEU A 68 -2.75 7.41 -10.66
CA LEU A 68 -1.42 7.63 -10.11
C LEU A 68 -0.59 8.42 -11.09
N GLN A 69 0.21 9.35 -10.57
CA GLN A 69 1.22 10.09 -11.31
C GLN A 69 2.56 9.83 -10.65
N PHE A 70 3.51 9.33 -11.42
CA PHE A 70 4.88 9.08 -10.96
C PHE A 70 5.80 10.21 -11.42
N THR A 71 6.79 10.50 -10.59
CA THR A 71 7.74 11.58 -10.80
C THR A 71 9.12 11.08 -10.40
N ASP A 72 10.12 11.32 -11.23
CA ASP A 72 11.51 10.95 -10.97
C ASP A 72 12.17 11.88 -9.91
N LEU A 73 13.43 11.64 -9.65
CA LEU A 73 14.23 12.44 -8.69
C LEU A 73 14.42 13.89 -9.12
N LEU A 74 14.32 14.19 -10.41
CA LEU A 74 14.45 15.53 -10.98
C LEU A 74 13.10 16.28 -11.03
N GLY A 75 12.03 15.65 -10.54
CA GLY A 75 10.69 16.25 -10.55
C GLY A 75 9.95 16.10 -11.87
N ARG A 76 10.49 15.37 -12.86
CA ARG A 76 9.84 15.16 -14.16
C ARG A 76 8.75 14.10 -14.01
N LYS A 77 7.59 14.31 -14.61
CA LYS A 77 6.54 13.29 -14.71
C LYS A 77 7.02 12.18 -15.63
N THR A 78 7.07 10.96 -15.11
CA THR A 78 7.53 9.78 -15.84
C THR A 78 6.36 8.94 -16.32
N PHE A 79 5.43 8.60 -15.44
CA PHE A 79 4.28 7.76 -15.78
C PHE A 79 2.99 8.35 -15.25
N LEU A 80 1.94 8.22 -16.06
CA LEU A 80 0.56 8.35 -15.61
C LEU A 80 -0.11 6.98 -15.68
N MET A 81 -0.79 6.59 -14.62
CA MET A 81 -1.46 5.29 -14.54
C MET A 81 -2.90 5.49 -14.11
N TRP A 82 -3.82 4.85 -14.83
CA TRP A 82 -5.23 4.77 -14.50
C TRP A 82 -5.63 3.33 -14.29
N ILE A 83 -6.20 3.04 -13.13
CA ILE A 83 -6.60 1.71 -12.72
C ILE A 83 -8.10 1.71 -12.46
N THR A 84 -8.79 0.77 -13.06
CA THR A 84 -10.17 0.38 -12.79
C THR A 84 -10.20 -1.11 -12.48
N PRO A 85 -11.30 -1.70 -11.99
CA PRO A 85 -11.40 -3.15 -11.78
C PRO A 85 -11.15 -3.99 -13.03
N LYS A 86 -11.43 -3.43 -14.22
CA LYS A 86 -11.37 -4.14 -15.50
C LYS A 86 -10.13 -3.83 -16.32
N LYS A 87 -9.51 -2.66 -16.13
CA LYS A 87 -8.45 -2.17 -17.01
C LYS A 87 -7.44 -1.33 -16.27
N ILE A 88 -6.19 -1.48 -16.66
CA ILE A 88 -5.09 -0.57 -16.35
C ILE A 88 -4.63 0.10 -17.64
N THR A 89 -4.36 1.39 -17.58
CA THR A 89 -3.78 2.16 -18.68
C THR A 89 -2.59 2.93 -18.13
N VAL A 90 -1.44 2.80 -18.79
CA VAL A 90 -0.21 3.51 -18.41
C VAL A 90 0.30 4.27 -19.62
N ARG A 91 0.60 5.56 -19.40
CA ARG A 91 1.27 6.41 -20.38
C ARG A 91 2.63 6.81 -19.85
N ASP A 92 3.65 6.55 -20.62
CA ASP A 92 4.98 7.09 -20.44
C ASP A 92 4.97 8.55 -20.91
N MET A 93 5.34 9.45 -20.02
CA MET A 93 5.36 10.89 -20.28
C MET A 93 6.68 11.37 -20.90
N ILE A 94 7.73 10.55 -20.83
CA ILE A 94 9.04 10.84 -21.41
C ILE A 94 9.03 10.46 -22.89
N ASP A 95 8.67 9.20 -23.17
CA ASP A 95 8.65 8.66 -24.54
C ASP A 95 7.31 8.89 -25.24
N ASN A 96 6.34 9.49 -24.56
CA ASN A 96 4.98 9.78 -25.07
C ASN A 96 4.29 8.55 -25.68
N LYS A 97 4.37 7.39 -25.01
CA LYS A 97 3.79 6.15 -25.48
C LYS A 97 2.91 5.47 -24.43
N HIS A 98 2.00 4.62 -24.89
CA HIS A 98 1.21 3.77 -24.01
C HIS A 98 1.87 2.40 -23.88
N TYR A 99 1.83 1.84 -22.66
CA TYR A 99 2.30 0.48 -22.40
C TYR A 99 1.15 -0.52 -22.49
N ASN A 100 1.43 -1.68 -23.07
CA ASN A 100 0.57 -2.85 -22.96
C ASN A 100 0.72 -3.50 -21.57
N PHE A 101 -0.13 -4.50 -21.27
CA PHE A 101 -0.16 -5.11 -19.94
C PHE A 101 1.16 -5.81 -19.58
N ASP A 102 1.80 -6.49 -20.52
CA ASP A 102 3.07 -7.20 -20.29
C ASP A 102 4.22 -6.23 -19.97
N GLN A 103 4.26 -5.11 -20.66
CA GLN A 103 5.20 -4.04 -20.36
C GLN A 103 4.94 -3.44 -18.97
N ILE A 104 3.66 -3.25 -18.62
CA ILE A 104 3.28 -2.72 -17.30
C ILE A 104 3.73 -3.66 -16.18
N ILE A 105 3.55 -4.97 -16.34
CA ILE A 105 3.99 -5.97 -15.36
C ILE A 105 5.52 -5.95 -15.17
N THR A 106 6.29 -5.65 -16.21
CA THR A 106 7.75 -5.53 -16.10
C THR A 106 8.16 -4.40 -15.16
N PHE A 107 7.47 -3.25 -15.22
CA PHE A 107 7.72 -2.11 -14.34
C PHE A 107 7.04 -2.22 -12.97
N PHE A 108 5.88 -2.91 -12.92
CA PHE A 108 5.08 -3.09 -11.71
C PHE A 108 4.78 -4.57 -11.44
N PRO A 109 5.78 -5.39 -11.11
CA PRO A 109 5.62 -6.85 -10.95
C PRO A 109 4.66 -7.26 -9.83
N LEU A 110 4.31 -6.36 -8.91
CA LEU A 110 3.21 -6.55 -7.96
C LEU A 110 1.89 -6.95 -8.62
N LEU A 111 1.66 -6.54 -9.88
CA LEU A 111 0.47 -6.87 -10.67
C LEU A 111 0.42 -8.33 -11.12
N LYS A 112 1.50 -9.10 -10.96
CA LYS A 112 1.48 -10.56 -11.14
C LYS A 112 0.71 -11.27 -10.02
N ILE A 113 0.67 -10.65 -8.83
CA ILE A 113 0.10 -11.24 -7.61
C ILE A 113 -1.21 -10.56 -7.23
N LEU A 114 -1.25 -9.24 -7.35
CA LEU A 114 -2.38 -8.42 -6.94
C LEU A 114 -3.30 -8.14 -8.13
N LYS A 115 -4.60 -8.29 -7.90
CA LYS A 115 -5.63 -7.87 -8.87
C LYS A 115 -5.68 -6.34 -8.94
N LEU A 116 -6.15 -5.79 -10.05
CA LEU A 116 -6.27 -4.33 -10.23
C LEU A 116 -7.07 -3.65 -9.10
N ASN A 117 -8.16 -4.29 -8.67
CA ASN A 117 -8.97 -3.80 -7.55
C ASN A 117 -8.20 -3.78 -6.21
N ASP A 118 -7.20 -4.64 -6.04
CA ASP A 118 -6.39 -4.67 -4.82
C ASP A 118 -5.47 -3.45 -4.71
N ILE A 119 -5.01 -2.92 -5.85
CA ILE A 119 -4.25 -1.67 -5.86
C ILE A 119 -5.12 -0.51 -5.36
N THR A 120 -6.38 -0.45 -5.79
CA THR A 120 -7.33 0.54 -5.28
C THR A 120 -7.55 0.39 -3.78
N LYS A 121 -7.76 -0.83 -3.26
CA LYS A 121 -7.85 -1.08 -1.81
C LYS A 121 -6.60 -0.59 -1.06
N ILE A 122 -5.42 -0.88 -1.59
CA ILE A 122 -4.13 -0.47 -1.02
C ILE A 122 -4.02 1.06 -0.89
N VAL A 123 -4.36 1.81 -1.92
CA VAL A 123 -4.30 3.28 -1.83
C VAL A 123 -5.31 3.84 -0.83
N TRP A 124 -6.44 3.15 -0.63
CA TRP A 124 -7.40 3.45 0.44
C TRP A 124 -6.92 3.02 1.84
N GLY A 125 -5.80 2.29 1.94
CA GLY A 125 -5.20 1.85 3.20
C GLY A 125 -5.70 0.50 3.70
N VAL A 126 -6.33 -0.27 2.83
CA VAL A 126 -6.84 -1.62 3.12
C VAL A 126 -5.85 -2.66 2.61
N ILE A 127 -5.51 -3.62 3.46
CA ILE A 127 -4.71 -4.78 3.04
C ILE A 127 -5.64 -5.72 2.27
N PRO A 128 -5.33 -6.05 1.01
CA PRO A 128 -6.15 -6.97 0.23
C PRO A 128 -6.01 -8.40 0.74
N ASN A 129 -7.03 -9.21 0.54
CA ASN A 129 -6.93 -10.64 0.70
C ASN A 129 -6.23 -11.20 -0.56
N TYR A 130 -5.01 -11.68 -0.43
CA TYR A 130 -4.27 -12.31 -1.51
C TYR A 130 -3.83 -13.71 -1.09
N SER A 131 -3.84 -14.63 -2.04
CA SER A 131 -3.37 -16.00 -1.81
C SER A 131 -1.92 -16.12 -2.28
N ILE A 132 -1.02 -16.48 -1.36
CA ILE A 132 0.37 -16.80 -1.68
C ILE A 132 0.48 -18.27 -2.13
N ASN A 133 -0.59 -19.06 -1.99
CA ASN A 133 -0.59 -20.51 -2.24
C ASN A 133 -0.58 -20.90 -3.72
N ASP A 134 -0.51 -19.93 -4.63
CA ASP A 134 -0.30 -20.19 -6.04
C ASP A 134 1.15 -20.68 -6.24
N PRO A 135 1.38 -21.85 -6.88
CA PRO A 135 2.73 -22.37 -7.15
C PRO A 135 3.63 -21.40 -7.89
N ILE A 136 3.09 -20.48 -8.67
CA ILE A 136 3.82 -19.40 -9.36
C ILE A 136 4.45 -18.43 -8.35
N ASN A 137 3.91 -18.32 -7.14
CA ASN A 137 4.31 -17.33 -6.15
C ASN A 137 5.24 -17.85 -5.05
N LYS A 138 5.70 -19.12 -5.12
CA LYS A 138 6.56 -19.73 -4.07
C LYS A 138 7.83 -18.93 -3.75
N ASN A 139 8.38 -18.23 -4.73
CA ASN A 139 9.61 -17.46 -4.61
C ASN A 139 9.38 -15.97 -4.34
N VAL A 140 8.12 -15.56 -4.25
CA VAL A 140 7.76 -14.16 -4.04
C VAL A 140 7.25 -13.96 -2.63
N LYS A 141 7.76 -12.89 -1.98
CA LYS A 141 7.28 -12.45 -0.68
C LYS A 141 6.63 -11.08 -0.79
N LEU A 142 5.41 -10.98 -0.28
CA LEU A 142 4.69 -9.73 -0.18
C LEU A 142 4.37 -9.45 1.29
N LYS A 143 4.82 -8.29 1.79
CA LYS A 143 4.60 -7.87 3.18
C LYS A 143 3.92 -6.52 3.22
N PHE A 144 2.93 -6.39 4.11
CA PHE A 144 2.22 -5.16 4.37
C PHE A 144 2.50 -4.70 5.79
N ASN A 145 3.03 -3.50 5.95
CA ASN A 145 3.35 -2.93 7.24
C ASN A 145 2.47 -1.72 7.57
N ARG A 146 2.06 -1.63 8.82
CA ARG A 146 1.28 -0.51 9.33
C ARG A 146 2.15 0.40 10.17
N LYS A 147 2.00 1.71 9.97
CA LYS A 147 2.69 2.76 10.72
C LYS A 147 1.72 3.90 11.01
N LYS A 148 2.15 4.84 11.84
CA LYS A 148 1.47 6.13 11.99
C LYS A 148 1.58 6.91 10.68
N LEU A 149 0.45 7.34 10.13
CA LEU A 149 0.38 8.13 8.90
C LEU A 149 -0.57 9.31 9.13
N GLY A 150 -0.02 10.50 9.37
CA GLY A 150 -0.78 11.66 9.80
C GLY A 150 -1.54 11.39 11.10
N ILE A 151 -2.85 11.53 11.09
CA ILE A 151 -3.74 11.28 12.24
C ILE A 151 -4.04 9.78 12.44
N GLU A 152 -3.82 8.94 11.46
CA GLU A 152 -4.06 7.50 11.54
C GLU A 152 -2.93 6.80 12.29
N LYS A 153 -3.24 6.25 13.48
CA LYS A 153 -2.23 5.58 14.33
C LYS A 153 -1.67 4.29 13.71
N ARG A 154 -2.45 3.56 12.91
CA ARG A 154 -2.11 2.26 12.29
C ARG A 154 -2.61 2.16 10.85
N ALA A 155 -2.11 3.03 9.98
CA ALA A 155 -2.42 2.99 8.56
C ALA A 155 -1.51 1.98 7.84
N LEU A 156 -2.00 1.36 6.76
CA LEU A 156 -1.13 0.69 5.80
C LEU A 156 -0.20 1.74 5.19
N ALA A 157 1.07 1.65 5.48
CA ALA A 157 2.05 2.65 5.10
C ALA A 157 3.20 2.12 4.26
N ASP A 158 3.49 0.82 4.35
CA ASP A 158 4.66 0.23 3.70
C ASP A 158 4.27 -1.11 3.08
N ILE A 159 4.69 -1.33 1.83
CA ILE A 159 4.51 -2.58 1.11
C ILE A 159 5.86 -3.01 0.57
N ARG A 160 6.24 -4.23 0.86
CA ARG A 160 7.50 -4.83 0.41
C ARG A 160 7.21 -6.03 -0.46
N TYR A 161 7.72 -6.00 -1.66
CA TYR A 161 7.73 -7.08 -2.62
C TYR A 161 9.17 -7.54 -2.79
N GLU A 162 9.39 -8.84 -2.70
CA GLU A 162 10.68 -9.50 -2.92
C GLU A 162 10.46 -10.69 -3.84
N ASP A 163 11.11 -10.71 -4.99
CA ASP A 163 11.20 -11.83 -5.90
C ASP A 163 12.62 -12.39 -5.84
N LYS A 164 12.77 -13.58 -5.26
CA LYS A 164 14.08 -14.20 -5.06
C LYS A 164 14.69 -14.73 -6.35
N VAL A 165 13.85 -15.14 -7.32
CA VAL A 165 14.33 -15.68 -8.61
C VAL A 165 14.88 -14.56 -9.47
N LEU A 166 14.16 -13.46 -9.56
CA LEU A 166 14.58 -12.29 -10.34
C LEU A 166 15.52 -11.36 -9.58
N ASN A 167 15.81 -11.66 -8.31
CA ASN A 167 16.56 -10.79 -7.40
C ASN A 167 16.03 -9.34 -7.41
N GLN A 168 14.71 -9.20 -7.42
CA GLN A 168 14.01 -7.92 -7.44
C GLN A 168 13.40 -7.61 -6.09
N TYR A 169 13.55 -6.36 -5.68
CA TYR A 169 12.95 -5.82 -4.48
C TYR A 169 12.23 -4.51 -4.78
N ILE A 170 10.99 -4.39 -4.32
CA ILE A 170 10.22 -3.15 -4.43
C ILE A 170 9.71 -2.77 -3.04
N ASN A 171 9.94 -1.53 -2.68
CA ASN A 171 9.36 -0.95 -1.48
C ASN A 171 8.50 0.24 -1.83
N ILE A 172 7.21 0.19 -1.48
CA ILE A 172 6.25 1.28 -1.65
C ILE A 172 5.99 1.86 -0.25
N ASP A 173 6.32 3.12 -0.06
CA ASP A 173 6.16 3.83 1.22
C ASP A 173 5.18 4.99 1.05
N PHE A 174 3.98 4.87 1.60
CA PHE A 174 2.99 5.93 1.63
C PHE A 174 3.40 6.98 2.66
N LYS A 175 3.60 8.21 2.21
CA LYS A 175 3.97 9.35 3.08
C LYS A 175 2.77 10.12 3.59
N GLN A 176 1.69 10.13 2.81
CA GLN A 176 0.47 10.82 3.15
C GLN A 176 -0.73 10.12 2.53
N ARG A 177 -1.83 10.07 3.28
CA ARG A 177 -3.15 9.65 2.82
C ARG A 177 -4.20 10.55 3.46
N LYS A 178 -5.11 11.07 2.64
CA LYS A 178 -6.24 11.89 3.07
C LYS A 178 -7.50 11.35 2.41
N ARG A 179 -8.51 11.05 3.22
CA ARG A 179 -9.86 10.69 2.76
C ARG A 179 -10.74 11.93 2.86
N ASN A 180 -11.56 12.18 1.85
CA ASN A 180 -12.38 13.39 1.75
C ASN A 180 -13.83 13.00 1.49
N ASN A 181 -14.75 13.86 1.97
CA ASN A 181 -16.19 13.74 1.73
C ASN A 181 -16.63 14.39 0.41
N GLU A 182 -15.67 14.87 -0.39
CA GLU A 182 -15.92 15.47 -1.70
C GLU A 182 -15.42 14.55 -2.82
N PHE A 183 -16.09 14.61 -3.96
CA PHE A 183 -15.65 13.94 -5.16
C PHE A 183 -14.46 14.68 -5.78
N VAL A 184 -13.58 13.92 -6.41
CA VAL A 184 -12.47 14.46 -7.22
C VAL A 184 -12.89 14.44 -8.68
N ASP A 185 -12.63 15.49 -9.43
CA ASP A 185 -12.82 15.48 -10.89
C ASP A 185 -11.77 14.59 -11.55
N LEU A 186 -12.08 13.30 -11.63
CA LEU A 186 -11.22 12.31 -12.28
C LEU A 186 -11.24 12.45 -13.82
N LYS A 187 -12.25 13.09 -14.42
CA LYS A 187 -12.32 13.29 -15.90
C LYS A 187 -11.15 14.12 -16.40
N ARG A 188 -10.70 15.10 -15.61
CA ARG A 188 -9.52 15.91 -15.94
C ARG A 188 -8.25 15.05 -16.07
N PHE A 189 -8.07 14.06 -15.18
CA PHE A 189 -6.90 13.18 -15.22
C PHE A 189 -6.99 12.15 -16.34
N TRP A 190 -8.20 11.69 -16.66
CA TRP A 190 -8.42 10.80 -17.78
C TRP A 190 -8.02 11.45 -19.12
N LYS A 191 -8.30 12.75 -19.29
CA LYS A 191 -7.87 13.48 -20.48
C LYS A 191 -6.35 13.45 -20.66
N LEU A 192 -5.57 13.53 -19.59
CA LEU A 192 -4.11 13.47 -19.66
C LEU A 192 -3.55 12.13 -20.17
N LEU A 193 -4.34 11.06 -20.09
CA LEU A 193 -3.96 9.74 -20.57
C LEU A 193 -4.32 9.52 -22.05
N LYS A 194 -5.22 10.32 -22.61
CA LYS A 194 -5.69 10.14 -23.99
C LYS A 194 -4.80 10.84 -25.03
N TYR A 195 -4.07 11.86 -24.63
CA TYR A 195 -3.20 12.68 -25.49
C TYR A 195 -1.75 12.37 -25.16
#